data_2d47b59aefcb5b6b9ba3386f35134e41
#
_entry.id   2d47b59aefcb5b6b9ba3386f35134e41
#
_cell.length_a   1.000
_cell.length_b   1.000
_cell.length_c   1.000
_cell.angle_alpha   90.00
_cell.angle_beta   90.00
_cell.angle_gamma   90.00
#
_symmetry.space_group_name_H-M   'P 1'
#
loop_
_entity.id
_entity.type
_entity.pdbx_description
1 polymer ?
#
loop_
_entity_poly.entity_id
_entity_poly.type
_entity_poly.pdbx_seq_one_letter_code
_entity_poly.pdbx_strand_id
1 'polypeptide(L)'
;MIIMISGYQEYKYEALGKRLMLVDFINKLDHFEKKLEDALLICMKNYDNKYKSLKYTYKKIAYNIEFRDIIKIEKEIGSKKCSIYTNDNTYHIVATLDELLKMLDKRFFKCNRGVAINIEKVKSYNITKNVAILKNNQEFTEVSRSKKKEMYNRVRGIS
;
A
#
# COMPACT_ATOMS: atom_id res chain seq x y z
N MET A 1 -8.24 -11.26 10.04
CA MET A 1 -7.02 -11.96 10.50
C MET A 1 -7.37 -12.74 11.74
N ILE A 2 -7.00 -14.01 11.81
CA ILE A 2 -7.33 -14.92 12.91
C ILE A 2 -6.02 -15.53 13.43
N ILE A 3 -5.80 -15.53 14.74
CA ILE A 3 -4.78 -16.33 15.41
C ILE A 3 -5.53 -17.47 16.08
N MET A 4 -5.17 -18.72 15.77
CA MET A 4 -5.75 -19.90 16.39
C MET A 4 -4.82 -20.45 17.45
N ILE A 5 -5.33 -20.71 18.64
CA ILE A 5 -4.57 -21.23 19.78
C ILE A 5 -5.18 -22.56 20.19
N SER A 6 -4.41 -23.64 20.20
CA SER A 6 -4.88 -24.96 20.60
C SER A 6 -3.76 -25.77 21.28
N GLY A 7 -4.14 -26.67 22.19
CA GLY A 7 -3.25 -27.72 22.71
C GLY A 7 -3.13 -28.94 21.79
N TYR A 8 -3.98 -29.02 20.74
CA TYR A 8 -4.08 -30.17 19.85
C TYR A 8 -3.62 -29.79 18.45
N GLN A 9 -2.64 -30.51 17.92
CA GLN A 9 -2.04 -30.20 16.61
C GLN A 9 -2.94 -30.57 15.43
N GLU A 10 -3.82 -31.53 15.56
CA GLU A 10 -4.77 -31.97 14.54
C GLU A 10 -5.64 -30.83 14.02
N TYR A 11 -6.03 -29.88 14.87
CA TYR A 11 -6.83 -28.71 14.48
C TYR A 11 -6.10 -27.74 13.55
N LYS A 12 -4.77 -27.82 13.44
CA LYS A 12 -3.99 -27.04 12.47
C LYS A 12 -4.40 -27.36 11.04
N TYR A 13 -4.51 -28.64 10.71
CA TYR A 13 -4.89 -29.09 9.36
C TYR A 13 -6.33 -28.75 9.04
N GLU A 14 -7.22 -28.87 10.02
CA GLU A 14 -8.63 -28.50 9.86
C GLU A 14 -8.81 -27.00 9.61
N ALA A 15 -8.11 -26.16 10.36
CA ALA A 15 -8.14 -24.70 10.20
C ALA A 15 -7.60 -24.25 8.83
N LEU A 16 -6.51 -24.86 8.36
CA LEU A 16 -5.94 -24.58 7.04
C LEU A 16 -6.89 -25.04 5.92
N GLY A 17 -7.58 -26.17 6.09
CA GLY A 17 -8.53 -26.68 5.10
C GLY A 17 -9.79 -25.82 4.93
N LYS A 18 -10.17 -25.03 5.93
CA LYS A 18 -11.37 -24.15 5.91
C LYS A 18 -11.11 -22.78 5.24
N ARG A 19 -9.97 -22.53 4.62
CA ARG A 19 -9.59 -21.26 3.97
C ARG A 19 -9.78 -20.03 4.88
N LEU A 20 -9.59 -20.20 6.18
CA LEU A 20 -9.61 -19.10 7.13
C LEU A 20 -8.40 -18.18 6.84
N MET A 21 -8.60 -16.86 7.00
CA MET A 21 -7.49 -15.89 6.95
C MET A 21 -6.65 -16.02 8.23
N LEU A 22 -5.98 -17.16 8.38
CA LEU A 22 -5.17 -17.49 9.54
C LEU A 22 -3.85 -16.73 9.45
N VAL A 23 -3.50 -16.00 10.49
CA VAL A 23 -2.18 -15.36 10.65
C VAL A 23 -1.21 -16.38 11.17
N ASP A 24 -1.61 -17.13 12.20
CA ASP A 24 -0.80 -18.19 12.78
C ASP A 24 -1.65 -19.20 13.54
N PHE A 25 -1.08 -20.42 13.72
CA PHE A 25 -1.58 -21.47 14.60
C PHE A 25 -0.57 -21.71 15.72
N ILE A 26 -0.94 -21.37 16.94
CA ILE A 26 -0.05 -21.45 18.11
C ILE A 26 -0.43 -22.68 18.96
N ASN A 27 0.54 -23.60 19.12
CA ASN A 27 0.39 -24.68 20.07
C ASN A 27 0.65 -24.16 21.50
N LYS A 28 -0.29 -24.43 22.42
CA LYS A 28 -0.17 -24.02 23.84
C LYS A 28 1.03 -24.65 24.57
N LEU A 29 1.53 -25.80 24.06
CA LEU A 29 2.60 -26.57 24.69
C LEU A 29 4.00 -26.24 24.12
N ASP A 30 4.09 -25.33 23.13
CA ASP A 30 5.34 -25.06 22.43
C ASP A 30 5.61 -23.54 22.35
N HIS A 31 6.45 -23.04 23.26
CA HIS A 31 6.89 -21.63 23.31
C HIS A 31 5.75 -20.62 23.11
N PHE A 32 4.63 -20.87 23.76
CA PHE A 32 3.35 -20.17 23.58
C PHE A 32 3.48 -18.65 23.63
N GLU A 33 4.11 -18.12 24.69
CA GLU A 33 4.20 -16.66 24.92
C GLU A 33 4.93 -15.97 23.78
N LYS A 34 6.10 -16.49 23.38
CA LYS A 34 6.91 -15.91 22.31
C LYS A 34 6.17 -15.96 20.95
N LYS A 35 5.56 -17.10 20.63
CA LYS A 35 4.79 -17.23 19.37
C LYS A 35 3.56 -16.33 19.34
N LEU A 36 2.90 -16.14 20.48
CA LEU A 36 1.77 -15.23 20.58
C LEU A 36 2.23 -13.77 20.38
N GLU A 37 3.33 -13.37 21.01
CA GLU A 37 3.92 -12.04 20.83
C GLU A 37 4.27 -11.78 19.36
N ASP A 38 4.97 -12.69 18.71
CA ASP A 38 5.34 -12.59 17.29
C ASP A 38 4.09 -12.47 16.39
N ALA A 39 3.07 -13.30 16.62
CA ALA A 39 1.83 -13.24 15.85
C ALA A 39 1.05 -11.93 16.08
N LEU A 40 1.02 -11.41 17.30
CA LEU A 40 0.42 -10.12 17.62
C LEU A 40 1.18 -8.97 16.96
N LEU A 41 2.52 -8.98 16.96
CA LEU A 41 3.34 -7.98 16.26
C LEU A 41 3.06 -7.99 14.74
N ILE A 42 2.88 -9.15 14.14
CA ILE A 42 2.48 -9.27 12.73
C ILE A 42 1.10 -8.66 12.50
N CYS A 43 0.13 -8.96 13.38
CA CYS A 43 -1.21 -8.40 13.29
C CYS A 43 -1.21 -6.87 13.42
N MET A 44 -0.47 -6.33 14.40
CA MET A 44 -0.35 -4.89 14.61
C MET A 44 0.29 -4.20 13.41
N LYS A 45 1.40 -4.75 12.89
CA LYS A 45 2.08 -4.24 11.70
C LYS A 45 1.18 -4.22 10.47
N ASN A 46 0.37 -5.26 10.28
CA ASN A 46 -0.59 -5.34 9.20
C ASN A 46 -1.75 -4.36 9.39
N TYR A 47 -2.20 -4.17 10.64
CA TYR A 47 -3.23 -3.18 10.98
C TYR A 47 -2.74 -1.76 10.69
N ASP A 48 -1.57 -1.37 11.22
CA ASP A 48 -0.98 -0.05 11.00
C ASP A 48 -0.77 0.24 9.51
N ASN A 49 -0.27 -0.73 8.75
CA ASN A 49 -0.08 -0.58 7.31
C ASN A 49 -1.41 -0.40 6.54
N LYS A 50 -2.49 -1.03 7.01
CA LYS A 50 -3.81 -0.96 6.38
C LYS A 50 -4.47 0.40 6.59
N TYR A 51 -4.28 1.01 7.76
CA TYR A 51 -4.99 2.23 8.17
C TYR A 51 -4.12 3.50 8.17
N LYS A 52 -2.93 3.44 7.58
CA LYS A 52 -2.13 4.66 7.35
C LYS A 52 -2.91 5.67 6.53
N SER A 53 -2.85 6.92 6.94
CA SER A 53 -3.54 8.01 6.27
C SER A 53 -2.69 9.27 6.18
N LEU A 54 -2.93 10.06 5.13
CA LEU A 54 -2.39 11.38 4.96
C LEU A 54 -3.33 12.39 5.61
N LYS A 55 -2.87 13.04 6.68
CA LYS A 55 -3.60 14.08 7.39
C LYS A 55 -3.01 15.44 7.06
N TYR A 56 -3.83 16.36 6.60
CA TYR A 56 -3.41 17.74 6.29
C TYR A 56 -4.58 18.71 6.34
N THR A 57 -4.27 20.01 6.31
CA THR A 57 -5.27 21.08 6.26
C THR A 57 -5.07 21.89 4.97
N TYR A 58 -6.15 22.12 4.25
CA TYR A 58 -6.17 22.99 3.07
C TYR A 58 -7.42 23.88 3.10
N LYS A 59 -7.23 25.19 2.92
CA LYS A 59 -8.32 26.20 2.99
C LYS A 59 -9.21 26.07 4.24
N LYS A 60 -8.58 25.85 5.41
CA LYS A 60 -9.24 25.65 6.73
C LYS A 60 -10.08 24.36 6.84
N ILE A 61 -9.98 23.45 5.89
CA ILE A 61 -10.65 22.15 5.93
C ILE A 61 -9.59 21.10 6.29
N ALA A 62 -9.85 20.30 7.32
CA ALA A 62 -9.01 19.17 7.70
C ALA A 62 -9.36 17.96 6.83
N TYR A 63 -8.34 17.35 6.23
CA TYR A 63 -8.45 16.15 5.40
C TYR A 63 -7.75 14.98 6.06
N ASN A 64 -8.34 13.80 5.91
CA ASN A 64 -7.78 12.52 6.33
C ASN A 64 -8.02 11.51 5.20
N ILE A 65 -6.99 11.25 4.39
CA ILE A 65 -7.09 10.37 3.21
C ILE A 65 -6.31 9.10 3.49
N GLU A 66 -6.97 7.95 3.50
CA GLU A 66 -6.29 6.68 3.69
C GLU A 66 -5.35 6.38 2.52
N PHE A 67 -4.14 5.90 2.82
CA PHE A 67 -3.15 5.59 1.77
C PHE A 67 -3.67 4.57 0.76
N ARG A 68 -4.53 3.65 1.22
CA ARG A 68 -5.15 2.64 0.34
C ARG A 68 -6.09 3.24 -0.69
N ASP A 69 -6.63 4.45 -0.48
CA ASP A 69 -7.56 5.08 -1.41
C ASP A 69 -6.84 5.92 -2.46
N ILE A 70 -5.61 6.36 -2.16
CA ILE A 70 -4.80 7.13 -3.09
C ILE A 70 -4.34 6.26 -4.25
N ILE A 71 -4.63 6.71 -5.48
CA ILE A 71 -4.23 6.06 -6.73
C ILE A 71 -2.92 6.67 -7.22
N LYS A 72 -2.90 7.98 -7.43
CA LYS A 72 -1.73 8.74 -7.87
C LYS A 72 -1.68 10.11 -7.23
N ILE A 73 -0.50 10.70 -7.24
CA ILE A 73 -0.25 12.08 -6.83
C ILE A 73 0.48 12.76 -7.97
N GLU A 74 0.03 13.95 -8.32
CA GLU A 74 0.52 14.71 -9.45
C GLU A 74 0.81 16.15 -9.06
N LYS A 75 2.01 16.64 -9.42
CA LYS A 75 2.38 18.03 -9.21
C LYS A 75 1.61 18.94 -10.16
N GLU A 76 0.97 19.98 -9.66
CA GLU A 76 0.34 21.00 -10.48
C GLU A 76 1.40 21.89 -11.15
N ILE A 77 1.23 22.12 -12.45
CA ILE A 77 2.17 22.94 -13.25
C ILE A 77 2.15 24.37 -12.75
N GLY A 78 3.34 24.95 -12.56
CA GLY A 78 3.48 26.36 -12.15
C GLY A 78 3.15 26.64 -10.68
N SER A 79 2.88 25.63 -9.87
CA SER A 79 2.55 25.80 -8.45
C SER A 79 3.37 24.92 -7.52
N LYS A 80 3.33 25.23 -6.21
CA LYS A 80 3.84 24.35 -5.13
C LYS A 80 2.74 23.44 -4.59
N LYS A 81 1.78 23.04 -5.44
CA LYS A 81 0.67 22.19 -5.06
C LYS A 81 0.78 20.84 -5.73
N CYS A 82 0.17 19.87 -5.09
CA CYS A 82 -0.07 18.56 -5.68
C CYS A 82 -1.56 18.21 -5.62
N SER A 83 -2.01 17.51 -6.65
CA SER A 83 -3.31 16.88 -6.72
C SER A 83 -3.19 15.41 -6.33
N ILE A 84 -4.03 14.97 -5.41
CA ILE A 84 -4.09 13.59 -4.91
C ILE A 84 -5.37 12.97 -5.46
N TYR A 85 -5.23 11.93 -6.27
CA TYR A 85 -6.34 11.25 -6.94
C TYR A 85 -6.72 9.99 -6.20
N THR A 86 -8.01 9.86 -5.90
CA THR A 86 -8.65 8.64 -5.39
C THR A 86 -9.66 8.13 -6.42
N ASN A 87 -10.41 7.06 -6.14
CA ASN A 87 -11.47 6.63 -7.05
C ASN A 87 -12.59 7.66 -7.20
N ASP A 88 -12.93 8.33 -6.10
CA ASP A 88 -14.13 9.14 -6.00
C ASP A 88 -13.86 10.64 -6.03
N ASN A 89 -12.65 11.07 -5.64
CA ASN A 89 -12.33 12.47 -5.43
C ASN A 89 -10.91 12.84 -5.87
N THR A 90 -10.72 14.13 -6.12
CA THR A 90 -9.41 14.76 -6.26
C THR A 90 -9.22 15.77 -5.14
N TYR A 91 -8.12 15.64 -4.41
CA TYR A 91 -7.76 16.51 -3.31
C TYR A 91 -6.55 17.37 -3.67
N HIS A 92 -6.43 18.56 -3.08
CA HIS A 92 -5.32 19.47 -3.31
C HIS A 92 -4.55 19.72 -2.01
N ILE A 93 -3.24 19.72 -2.09
CA ILE A 93 -2.36 20.02 -0.96
C ILE A 93 -1.25 20.98 -1.37
N VAL A 94 -0.91 21.91 -0.48
CA VAL A 94 0.23 22.82 -0.69
C VAL A 94 1.49 22.14 -0.16
N ALA A 95 2.09 21.35 -1.01
CA ALA A 95 3.35 20.66 -0.75
C ALA A 95 3.99 20.24 -2.07
N THR A 96 5.30 20.08 -2.10
CA THR A 96 6.01 19.48 -3.23
C THR A 96 5.81 17.96 -3.23
N LEU A 97 5.97 17.32 -4.39
CA LEU A 97 5.88 15.86 -4.48
C LEU A 97 6.89 15.15 -3.56
N ASP A 98 8.10 15.71 -3.42
CA ASP A 98 9.15 15.11 -2.57
C ASP A 98 8.84 15.25 -1.07
N GLU A 99 8.22 16.34 -0.65
CA GLU A 99 7.73 16.50 0.72
C GLU A 99 6.62 15.49 1.01
N LEU A 100 5.67 15.33 0.09
CA LEU A 100 4.60 14.34 0.24
C LEU A 100 5.13 12.90 0.32
N LEU A 101 6.10 12.55 -0.54
CA LEU A 101 6.67 11.21 -0.53
C LEU A 101 7.40 10.86 0.77
N LYS A 102 7.91 11.86 1.53
CA LYS A 102 8.46 11.64 2.87
C LYS A 102 7.39 11.30 3.92
N MET A 103 6.17 11.78 3.72
CA MET A 103 5.02 11.51 4.61
C MET A 103 4.32 10.19 4.27
N LEU A 104 4.57 9.66 3.08
CA LEU A 104 3.97 8.44 2.55
C LEU A 104 4.91 7.24 2.78
N ASP A 105 4.40 6.04 2.56
CA ASP A 105 5.19 4.83 2.72
C ASP A 105 5.63 4.22 1.37
N LYS A 106 6.29 3.06 1.44
CA LYS A 106 6.84 2.35 0.29
C LYS A 106 5.85 1.96 -0.81
N ARG A 107 4.54 2.08 -0.58
CA ARG A 107 3.51 1.86 -1.62
C ARG A 107 3.59 2.88 -2.73
N PHE A 108 4.10 4.07 -2.42
CA PHE A 108 4.15 5.18 -3.38
C PHE A 108 5.47 5.19 -4.13
N PHE A 109 5.37 5.06 -5.44
CA PHE A 109 6.50 5.02 -6.36
C PHE A 109 6.56 6.29 -7.20
N LYS A 110 7.69 7.00 -7.14
CA LYS A 110 7.93 8.19 -7.96
C LYS A 110 8.23 7.79 -9.39
N CYS A 111 7.25 7.97 -10.28
CA CYS A 111 7.33 7.61 -11.70
C CYS A 111 8.19 8.57 -12.51
N ASN A 112 8.09 9.86 -12.20
CA ASN A 112 8.87 10.93 -12.80
C ASN A 112 8.96 12.13 -11.84
N ARG A 113 9.48 13.27 -12.29
CA ARG A 113 9.67 14.48 -11.45
C ARG A 113 8.36 15.11 -10.93
N GLY A 114 7.23 14.77 -11.53
CA GLY A 114 5.93 15.38 -11.20
C GLY A 114 4.85 14.38 -10.77
N VAL A 115 5.11 13.07 -10.87
CA VAL A 115 4.07 12.06 -10.66
C VAL A 115 4.57 10.91 -9.79
N ALA A 116 3.76 10.51 -8.81
CA ALA A 116 3.92 9.30 -8.05
C ALA A 116 2.64 8.47 -8.09
N ILE A 117 2.78 7.13 -8.09
CA ILE A 117 1.66 6.18 -8.14
C ILE A 117 1.69 5.25 -6.94
N ASN A 118 0.54 4.82 -6.48
CA ASN A 118 0.41 3.75 -5.51
C ASN A 118 0.54 2.39 -6.24
N ILE A 119 1.63 1.66 -5.98
CA ILE A 119 1.92 0.37 -6.62
C ILE A 119 0.82 -0.66 -6.31
N GLU A 120 0.18 -0.60 -5.14
CA GLU A 120 -0.93 -1.51 -4.81
C GLU A 120 -2.18 -1.30 -5.66
N LYS A 121 -2.28 -0.17 -6.36
CA LYS A 121 -3.35 0.13 -7.34
C LYS A 121 -3.02 -0.33 -8.75
N VAL A 122 -1.80 -0.80 -9.01
CA VAL A 122 -1.39 -1.30 -10.31
C VAL A 122 -1.79 -2.77 -10.42
N LYS A 123 -2.53 -3.11 -11.49
CA LYS A 123 -2.94 -4.48 -11.84
C LYS A 123 -1.86 -5.18 -12.66
N SER A 124 -1.27 -4.46 -13.63
CA SER A 124 -0.20 -4.97 -14.50
C SER A 124 0.63 -3.83 -15.07
N TYR A 125 1.86 -4.12 -15.48
CA TYR A 125 2.73 -3.17 -16.14
C TYR A 125 3.47 -3.81 -17.30
N ASN A 126 3.27 -3.27 -18.51
CA ASN A 126 3.98 -3.66 -19.72
C ASN A 126 5.22 -2.77 -19.87
N ILE A 127 6.42 -3.31 -19.58
CA ILE A 127 7.68 -2.56 -19.61
C ILE A 127 8.04 -2.10 -21.04
N THR A 128 7.71 -2.91 -22.07
CA THR A 128 8.01 -2.60 -23.48
C THR A 128 7.16 -1.42 -23.96
N LYS A 129 5.84 -1.51 -23.77
CA LYS A 129 4.90 -0.44 -24.14
C LYS A 129 4.93 0.75 -23.17
N ASN A 130 5.53 0.59 -21.99
CA ASN A 130 5.53 1.57 -20.91
C ASN A 130 4.12 1.96 -20.44
N VAL A 131 3.24 0.99 -20.32
CA VAL A 131 1.84 1.18 -19.92
C VAL A 131 1.55 0.32 -18.70
N ALA A 132 1.03 0.93 -17.66
CA ALA A 132 0.43 0.23 -16.52
C ALA A 132 -1.09 0.22 -16.67
N ILE A 133 -1.72 -0.88 -16.28
CA ILE A 133 -3.17 -0.96 -16.09
C ILE A 133 -3.45 -0.92 -14.60
N LEU A 134 -4.29 0.02 -14.21
CA LEU A 134 -4.71 0.18 -12.82
C LEU A 134 -5.84 -0.79 -12.47
N LYS A 135 -6.10 -0.99 -11.18
CA LYS A 135 -7.19 -1.86 -10.71
C LYS A 135 -8.59 -1.37 -11.11
N ASN A 136 -8.74 -0.08 -11.38
CA ASN A 136 -9.96 0.52 -11.95
C ASN A 136 -10.00 0.47 -13.50
N ASN A 137 -9.10 -0.32 -14.12
CA ASN A 137 -8.92 -0.50 -15.57
C ASN A 137 -8.47 0.74 -16.35
N GLN A 138 -8.08 1.82 -15.71
CA GLN A 138 -7.46 2.96 -16.37
C GLN A 138 -6.03 2.66 -16.79
N GLU A 139 -5.61 3.20 -17.94
CA GLU A 139 -4.22 3.17 -18.37
C GLU A 139 -3.41 4.29 -17.71
N PHE A 140 -2.17 3.98 -17.37
CA PHE A 140 -1.20 4.90 -16.81
C PHE A 140 0.11 4.80 -17.57
N THR A 141 0.56 5.90 -18.19
CA THR A 141 1.72 5.94 -19.11
C THR A 141 2.85 6.85 -18.61
N GLU A 142 2.70 7.45 -17.44
CA GLU A 142 3.56 8.53 -16.93
C GLU A 142 4.86 8.06 -16.26
N VAL A 143 5.35 6.85 -16.59
CA VAL A 143 6.61 6.33 -16.06
C VAL A 143 7.77 6.80 -16.94
N SER A 144 8.74 7.52 -16.35
CA SER A 144 9.94 7.95 -17.08
C SER A 144 10.79 6.76 -17.54
N ARG A 145 11.53 6.93 -18.62
CA ARG A 145 12.37 5.86 -19.21
C ARG A 145 13.34 5.26 -18.19
N SER A 146 13.97 6.10 -17.36
CA SER A 146 14.90 5.66 -16.30
C SER A 146 14.24 4.85 -15.19
N LYS A 147 12.93 5.00 -14.98
CA LYS A 147 12.16 4.33 -13.92
C LYS A 147 11.45 3.05 -14.35
N LYS A 148 11.46 2.69 -15.64
CA LYS A 148 10.74 1.51 -16.16
C LYS A 148 11.12 0.21 -15.47
N LYS A 149 12.43 -0.06 -15.30
CA LYS A 149 12.92 -1.30 -14.69
C LYS A 149 12.55 -1.38 -13.21
N GLU A 150 12.67 -0.27 -12.49
CA GLU A 150 12.28 -0.18 -11.09
C GLU A 150 10.78 -0.39 -10.91
N MET A 151 9.94 0.26 -11.73
CA MET A 151 8.50 0.06 -11.74
C MET A 151 8.12 -1.40 -11.99
N TYR A 152 8.76 -2.03 -12.97
CA TYR A 152 8.50 -3.44 -13.31
C TYR A 152 8.81 -4.37 -12.13
N ASN A 153 9.96 -4.16 -11.47
CA ASN A 153 10.35 -4.94 -10.29
C ASN A 153 9.36 -4.75 -9.14
N ARG A 154 8.95 -3.51 -8.89
CA ARG A 154 7.96 -3.18 -7.84
C ARG A 154 6.62 -3.87 -8.06
N VAL A 155 6.11 -3.87 -9.30
CA VAL A 155 4.83 -4.53 -9.62
C VAL A 155 4.93 -6.06 -9.47
N ARG A 156 6.12 -6.64 -9.71
CA ARG A 156 6.38 -8.08 -9.50
C ARG A 156 6.61 -8.44 -8.03
N GLY A 157 6.67 -7.46 -7.12
CA GLY A 157 7.01 -7.71 -5.71
C GLY A 157 8.48 -8.07 -5.48
N ILE A 158 9.37 -7.73 -6.42
CA ILE A 158 10.83 -7.90 -6.31
C ILE A 158 11.39 -6.57 -5.79
N SER A 159 11.88 -6.57 -4.55
CA SER A 159 12.52 -5.41 -3.89
C SER A 159 14.00 -5.39 -4.20
#